data_1aabd33d697c2e601be2d882eeb97c9d
#
_entry.id   1aabd33d697c2e601be2d882eeb97c9d
#
_cell.length_a   1.000
_cell.length_b   1.000
_cell.length_c   1.000
_cell.angle_alpha   90.00
_cell.angle_beta   90.00
_cell.angle_gamma   90.00
#
_symmetry.space_group_name_H-M   'P 1'
#
loop_
_entity.id
_entity.type
_entity.pdbx_description
1 polymer ?
#
loop_
_entity_poly.entity_id
_entity_poly.type
_entity_poly.pdbx_seq_one_letter_code
_entity_poly.pdbx_strand_id
1 'polypeptide(L)'
;TNWEEFMNSETGKALPMCFMSQHEMGAATHNTSISFVSDDVNDMAPLFDYQAIFQNPDWMKMWAWFGMNVEPARQQTGVRLMGSTAKEGNYYQAFWGIEVADPMTTAAAFEQLIKDSQADLDKYNVEIALHQAMAGQEGAISHYISADFKDYVTFMTASQAMYQSEGFGKFAQATAANSNPLTWTRTVMGAYNTGE
;
A
#
# COMPACT_ATOMS: atom_id res chain seq x y z
N THR A 1 9.43 11.29 -18.01
CA THR A 1 10.39 10.28 -17.52
C THR A 1 10.24 8.97 -18.29
N ASN A 2 11.24 8.09 -18.28
CA ASN A 2 11.15 6.78 -18.95
C ASN A 2 10.00 5.92 -18.38
N TRP A 3 9.72 6.05 -17.08
CA TRP A 3 8.57 5.40 -16.46
C TRP A 3 7.24 5.93 -16.99
N GLU A 4 7.10 7.23 -17.07
CA GLU A 4 5.90 7.88 -17.60
C GLU A 4 5.68 7.56 -19.09
N GLU A 5 6.77 7.53 -19.89
CA GLU A 5 6.71 7.11 -21.30
C GLU A 5 6.25 5.65 -21.41
N PHE A 6 6.76 4.76 -20.56
CA PHE A 6 6.33 3.36 -20.52
C PHE A 6 4.84 3.23 -20.11
N MET A 7 4.41 3.88 -19.05
CA MET A 7 3.01 3.81 -18.59
C MET A 7 2.02 4.40 -19.59
N ASN A 8 2.46 5.32 -20.46
CA ASN A 8 1.66 5.88 -21.55
C ASN A 8 1.72 5.08 -22.87
N SER A 9 2.57 4.04 -22.96
CA SER A 9 2.58 3.12 -24.11
C SER A 9 1.35 2.20 -24.08
N GLU A 10 1.08 1.50 -25.20
CA GLU A 10 0.01 0.49 -25.25
C GLU A 10 0.27 -0.64 -24.22
N THR A 11 1.53 -0.99 -24.02
CA THR A 11 1.94 -1.99 -23.02
C THR A 11 1.64 -1.52 -21.61
N GLY A 12 2.02 -0.29 -21.26
CA GLY A 12 1.79 0.27 -19.93
C GLY A 12 0.31 0.47 -19.61
N LYS A 13 -0.48 0.92 -20.58
CA LYS A 13 -1.94 1.09 -20.44
C LYS A 13 -2.70 -0.23 -20.22
N ALA A 14 -2.14 -1.34 -20.66
CA ALA A 14 -2.72 -2.67 -20.44
C ALA A 14 -2.43 -3.25 -19.05
N LEU A 15 -1.61 -2.58 -18.25
CA LEU A 15 -1.28 -3.01 -16.89
C LEU A 15 -2.36 -2.58 -15.89
N PRO A 16 -2.42 -3.22 -14.70
CA PRO A 16 -3.28 -2.80 -13.61
C PRO A 16 -3.01 -1.36 -13.18
N MET A 17 -3.92 -0.79 -12.40
CA MET A 17 -3.71 0.49 -11.73
C MET A 17 -2.36 0.51 -11.02
N CYS A 18 -1.59 1.58 -11.22
CA CYS A 18 -0.23 1.67 -10.72
C CYS A 18 0.01 3.00 -9.99
N PHE A 19 0.68 2.91 -8.86
CA PHE A 19 1.14 4.06 -8.09
C PHE A 19 2.66 4.08 -8.01
N MET A 20 3.26 5.22 -8.30
CA MET A 20 4.65 5.51 -7.99
C MET A 20 4.71 6.40 -6.76
N SER A 21 5.43 5.99 -5.73
CA SER A 21 5.49 6.69 -4.45
C SER A 21 6.93 6.90 -3.99
N GLN A 22 7.18 8.02 -3.33
CA GLN A 22 8.42 8.34 -2.64
C GLN A 22 8.27 8.06 -1.15
N HIS A 23 9.22 7.34 -0.57
CA HIS A 23 9.26 7.09 0.88
C HIS A 23 9.78 8.33 1.60
N GLU A 24 9.07 8.73 2.65
CA GLU A 24 9.34 9.96 3.38
C GLU A 24 10.01 9.68 4.74
N MET A 25 9.41 8.79 5.54
CA MET A 25 9.85 8.51 6.90
C MET A 25 9.70 7.03 7.23
N GLY A 26 10.45 6.58 8.24
CA GLY A 26 10.33 5.26 8.82
C GLY A 26 11.41 4.29 8.39
N ALA A 27 11.15 3.01 8.54
CA ALA A 27 12.13 1.93 8.40
C ALA A 27 12.31 1.42 6.95
N ALA A 28 11.82 2.14 5.94
CA ALA A 28 12.04 1.75 4.55
C ALA A 28 13.53 1.85 4.19
N THR A 29 14.05 0.78 3.60
CA THR A 29 15.44 0.70 3.12
C THR A 29 15.62 1.24 1.70
N HIS A 30 14.54 1.68 1.08
CA HIS A 30 14.49 2.20 -0.29
C HIS A 30 13.74 3.54 -0.31
N ASN A 31 14.00 4.36 -1.32
CA ASN A 31 13.45 5.70 -1.43
C ASN A 31 12.20 5.81 -2.32
N THR A 32 11.96 4.82 -3.17
CA THR A 32 10.84 4.83 -4.12
C THR A 32 10.21 3.45 -4.18
N SER A 33 8.90 3.39 -4.37
CA SER A 33 8.16 2.16 -4.64
C SER A 33 7.23 2.33 -5.84
N ILE A 34 7.04 1.22 -6.56
CA ILE A 34 6.02 1.07 -7.59
C ILE A 34 5.06 0.00 -7.08
N SER A 35 3.78 0.33 -7.03
CA SER A 35 2.73 -0.57 -6.55
C SER A 35 1.68 -0.77 -7.64
N PHE A 36 1.42 -2.02 -7.99
CA PHE A 36 0.30 -2.40 -8.86
C PHE A 36 -0.85 -2.90 -8.00
N VAL A 37 -2.07 -2.49 -8.33
CA VAL A 37 -3.28 -2.82 -7.58
C VAL A 37 -4.37 -3.24 -8.55
N SER A 38 -5.07 -4.33 -8.25
CA SER A 38 -6.27 -4.76 -8.95
C SER A 38 -7.18 -5.55 -7.99
N ASP A 39 -8.47 -5.51 -8.25
CA ASP A 39 -9.47 -6.35 -7.58
C ASP A 39 -9.52 -7.77 -8.18
N ASP A 40 -8.99 -7.96 -9.40
CA ASP A 40 -8.86 -9.27 -10.06
C ASP A 40 -7.38 -9.68 -10.13
N VAL A 41 -7.03 -10.80 -9.52
CA VAL A 41 -5.66 -11.34 -9.54
C VAL A 41 -5.17 -11.65 -10.97
N ASN A 42 -6.08 -11.93 -11.89
CA ASN A 42 -5.73 -12.21 -13.30
C ASN A 42 -5.15 -10.98 -14.01
N ASP A 43 -5.51 -9.77 -13.58
CA ASP A 43 -4.96 -8.53 -14.13
C ASP A 43 -3.47 -8.39 -13.82
N MET A 44 -2.98 -9.08 -12.80
CA MET A 44 -1.56 -9.12 -12.44
C MET A 44 -0.73 -10.03 -13.37
N ALA A 45 -1.37 -10.92 -14.14
CA ALA A 45 -0.66 -11.89 -14.99
C ALA A 45 0.36 -11.27 -15.96
N PRO A 46 0.09 -10.11 -16.62
CA PRO A 46 1.07 -9.47 -17.50
C PRO A 46 2.39 -9.07 -16.82
N LEU A 47 2.38 -8.85 -15.51
CA LEU A 47 3.58 -8.51 -14.73
C LEU A 47 4.50 -9.71 -14.50
N PHE A 48 4.01 -10.93 -14.69
CA PHE A 48 4.70 -12.20 -14.43
C PHE A 48 4.86 -13.09 -15.67
N ASP A 49 4.33 -12.66 -16.82
CA ASP A 49 4.58 -13.34 -18.10
C ASP A 49 5.94 -12.93 -18.67
N TYR A 50 7.00 -13.52 -18.11
CA TYR A 50 8.38 -13.23 -18.52
C TYR A 50 8.62 -13.52 -20.01
N GLN A 51 7.92 -14.47 -20.63
CA GLN A 51 8.06 -14.73 -22.05
C GLN A 51 7.53 -13.55 -22.88
N ALA A 52 6.35 -13.05 -22.57
CA ALA A 52 5.81 -11.86 -23.22
C ALA A 52 6.63 -10.61 -22.92
N ILE A 53 7.07 -10.43 -21.68
CA ILE A 53 7.90 -9.30 -21.24
C ILE A 53 9.19 -9.22 -22.07
N PHE A 54 9.96 -10.31 -22.20
CA PHE A 54 11.22 -10.33 -22.95
C PHE A 54 11.07 -10.22 -24.45
N GLN A 55 9.88 -10.40 -25.01
CA GLN A 55 9.58 -10.21 -26.43
C GLN A 55 8.99 -8.82 -26.73
N ASN A 56 8.62 -8.06 -25.71
CA ASN A 56 8.00 -6.75 -25.85
C ASN A 56 9.04 -5.62 -25.79
N PRO A 57 9.17 -4.76 -26.84
CA PRO A 57 10.17 -3.72 -26.91
C PRO A 57 10.01 -2.63 -25.84
N ASP A 58 8.77 -2.30 -25.40
CA ASP A 58 8.52 -1.31 -24.34
C ASP A 58 9.06 -1.83 -23.00
N TRP A 59 8.76 -3.09 -22.66
CA TRP A 59 9.30 -3.75 -21.49
C TRP A 59 10.83 -3.82 -21.52
N MET A 60 11.43 -4.19 -22.65
CA MET A 60 12.89 -4.28 -22.78
C MET A 60 13.56 -2.93 -22.62
N LYS A 61 12.97 -1.85 -23.15
CA LYS A 61 13.46 -0.48 -22.97
C LYS A 61 13.38 -0.09 -21.47
N MET A 62 12.27 -0.42 -20.80
CA MET A 62 12.08 -0.14 -19.38
C MET A 62 13.07 -0.91 -18.50
N TRP A 63 13.24 -2.22 -18.73
CA TRP A 63 14.20 -3.03 -17.99
C TRP A 63 15.65 -2.57 -18.18
N ALA A 64 16.03 -2.17 -19.41
CA ALA A 64 17.35 -1.60 -19.66
C ALA A 64 17.58 -0.31 -18.86
N TRP A 65 16.56 0.54 -18.78
CA TRP A 65 16.64 1.76 -17.97
C TRP A 65 16.72 1.45 -16.47
N PHE A 66 15.91 0.52 -15.95
CA PHE A 66 15.98 0.10 -14.55
C PHE A 66 17.36 -0.43 -14.20
N GLY A 67 17.92 -1.32 -15.03
CA GLY A 67 19.25 -1.89 -14.80
C GLY A 67 20.39 -0.87 -14.73
N MET A 68 20.21 0.30 -15.34
CA MET A 68 21.21 1.37 -15.31
C MET A 68 20.97 2.41 -14.20
N ASN A 69 19.74 2.55 -13.69
CA ASN A 69 19.36 3.70 -12.87
C ASN A 69 18.71 3.33 -11.53
N VAL A 70 18.32 2.07 -11.33
CA VAL A 70 17.60 1.62 -10.17
C VAL A 70 18.31 0.45 -9.51
N GLU A 71 18.57 0.55 -8.23
CA GLU A 71 19.00 -0.56 -7.40
C GLU A 71 17.77 -1.22 -6.79
N PRO A 72 17.41 -2.47 -7.19
CA PRO A 72 16.23 -3.14 -6.67
C PRO A 72 16.41 -3.47 -5.19
N ALA A 73 15.51 -3.02 -4.34
CA ALA A 73 15.55 -3.31 -2.92
C ALA A 73 14.70 -4.54 -2.57
N ARG A 74 13.42 -4.52 -2.91
CA ARG A 74 12.46 -5.57 -2.51
C ARG A 74 11.25 -5.61 -3.43
N GLN A 75 10.70 -6.80 -3.61
CA GLN A 75 9.39 -7.02 -4.22
C GLN A 75 8.49 -7.71 -3.19
N GLN A 76 7.24 -7.29 -3.12
CA GLN A 76 6.26 -7.83 -2.18
C GLN A 76 4.89 -7.94 -2.83
N THR A 77 4.16 -8.99 -2.48
CA THR A 77 2.75 -9.15 -2.83
C THR A 77 1.90 -9.33 -1.58
N GLY A 78 0.67 -8.83 -1.63
CA GLY A 78 -0.30 -8.96 -0.57
C GLY A 78 -1.73 -8.90 -1.10
N VAL A 79 -2.68 -9.25 -0.23
CA VAL A 79 -4.11 -9.20 -0.50
C VAL A 79 -4.76 -8.28 0.51
N ARG A 80 -5.62 -7.38 0.05
CA ARG A 80 -6.48 -6.58 0.93
C ARG A 80 -7.56 -7.50 1.50
N LEU A 81 -7.60 -7.62 2.82
CA LEU A 81 -8.60 -8.43 3.51
C LEU A 81 -9.87 -7.63 3.77
N MET A 82 -9.73 -6.41 4.21
CA MET A 82 -10.83 -5.49 4.52
C MET A 82 -10.33 -4.05 4.62
N GLY A 83 -11.26 -3.09 4.60
CA GLY A 83 -10.94 -1.68 4.77
C GLY A 83 -12.18 -0.82 4.86
N SER A 84 -12.01 0.44 5.21
CA SER A 84 -13.03 1.46 5.10
C SER A 84 -13.32 1.79 3.63
N THR A 85 -14.35 2.59 3.37
CA THR A 85 -14.65 3.07 2.02
C THR A 85 -13.49 3.87 1.47
N ALA A 86 -13.12 3.59 0.20
CA ALA A 86 -12.09 4.33 -0.51
C ALA A 86 -12.39 5.83 -0.56
N LYS A 87 -11.36 6.64 -0.44
CA LYS A 87 -11.45 8.10 -0.42
C LYS A 87 -10.58 8.68 -1.54
N GLU A 88 -11.15 9.59 -2.30
CA GLU A 88 -10.41 10.30 -3.34
C GLU A 88 -9.51 11.41 -2.79
N GLY A 89 -8.46 11.75 -3.54
CA GLY A 89 -7.57 12.87 -3.23
C GLY A 89 -6.57 12.59 -2.12
N ASN A 90 -6.35 11.32 -1.77
CA ASN A 90 -5.37 10.90 -0.78
C ASN A 90 -4.04 10.56 -1.47
N TYR A 91 -2.98 11.29 -1.09
CA TYR A 91 -1.64 11.13 -1.68
C TYR A 91 -0.57 10.79 -0.66
N TYR A 92 -0.86 10.88 0.64
CA TYR A 92 0.05 10.54 1.71
C TYR A 92 -0.39 9.23 2.38
N GLN A 93 0.50 8.26 2.40
CA GLN A 93 0.20 6.91 2.89
C GLN A 93 1.08 6.54 4.07
N ALA A 94 0.49 5.93 5.09
CA ALA A 94 1.20 5.34 6.22
C ALA A 94 0.96 3.83 6.27
N PHE A 95 1.99 3.08 6.66
CA PHE A 95 1.96 1.63 6.75
C PHE A 95 2.52 1.15 8.08
N TRP A 96 1.86 0.16 8.66
CA TRP A 96 2.31 -0.55 9.85
C TRP A 96 2.41 -2.03 9.49
N GLY A 97 3.65 -2.55 9.43
CA GLY A 97 3.92 -3.98 9.29
C GLY A 97 3.73 -4.64 10.64
N ILE A 98 2.88 -5.64 10.72
CA ILE A 98 2.53 -6.32 11.96
C ILE A 98 2.76 -7.83 11.86
N GLU A 99 3.31 -8.40 12.91
CA GLU A 99 3.32 -9.84 13.16
C GLU A 99 2.05 -10.18 13.94
N VAL A 100 1.13 -10.85 13.30
CA VAL A 100 -0.19 -11.14 13.84
C VAL A 100 -0.17 -12.48 14.57
N ALA A 101 -0.47 -12.46 15.88
CA ALA A 101 -0.53 -13.66 16.70
C ALA A 101 -1.80 -14.49 16.44
N ASP A 102 -2.94 -13.81 16.25
CA ASP A 102 -4.24 -14.42 15.93
C ASP A 102 -4.92 -13.63 14.81
N PRO A 103 -4.92 -14.15 13.56
CA PRO A 103 -5.51 -13.46 12.42
C PRO A 103 -7.03 -13.21 12.57
N MET A 104 -7.77 -14.13 13.16
CA MET A 104 -9.24 -13.99 13.31
C MET A 104 -9.59 -12.90 14.32
N THR A 105 -8.91 -12.90 15.46
CA THR A 105 -9.09 -11.85 16.49
C THR A 105 -8.66 -10.49 15.93
N THR A 106 -7.54 -10.43 15.20
CA THR A 106 -7.06 -9.19 14.61
C THR A 106 -8.02 -8.64 13.55
N ALA A 107 -8.55 -9.50 12.67
CA ALA A 107 -9.52 -9.10 11.65
C ALA A 107 -10.82 -8.57 12.28
N ALA A 108 -11.37 -9.28 13.28
CA ALA A 108 -12.57 -8.84 13.99
C ALA A 108 -12.37 -7.51 14.73
N ALA A 109 -11.21 -7.34 15.38
CA ALA A 109 -10.88 -6.10 16.07
C ALA A 109 -10.69 -4.92 15.08
N PHE A 110 -10.11 -5.18 13.90
CA PHE A 110 -9.93 -4.16 12.85
C PHE A 110 -11.27 -3.75 12.23
N GLU A 111 -12.18 -4.70 11.98
CA GLU A 111 -13.54 -4.40 11.53
C GLU A 111 -14.29 -3.52 12.53
N GLN A 112 -14.14 -3.81 13.83
CA GLN A 112 -14.74 -3.00 14.88
C GLN A 112 -14.10 -1.62 14.96
N LEU A 113 -12.77 -1.50 14.78
CA LEU A 113 -12.08 -0.21 14.71
C LEU A 113 -12.65 0.68 13.59
N ILE A 114 -12.87 0.12 12.39
CA ILE A 114 -13.47 0.86 11.27
C ILE A 114 -14.85 1.41 11.71
N LYS A 115 -15.69 0.58 12.30
CA LYS A 115 -17.06 0.98 12.74
C LYS A 115 -17.01 2.07 13.81
N ASP A 116 -16.17 1.90 14.82
CA ASP A 116 -16.05 2.84 15.94
C ASP A 116 -15.42 4.19 15.51
N SER A 117 -14.59 4.17 14.44
CA SER A 117 -13.86 5.35 13.95
C SER A 117 -14.51 6.00 12.72
N GLN A 118 -15.65 5.52 12.23
CA GLN A 118 -16.23 5.96 10.96
C GLN A 118 -16.40 7.49 10.87
N ALA A 119 -16.84 8.13 11.96
CA ALA A 119 -17.03 9.58 11.99
C ALA A 119 -15.71 10.37 11.82
N ASP A 120 -14.62 9.87 12.41
CA ASP A 120 -13.29 10.48 12.25
C ASP A 120 -12.68 10.18 10.89
N LEU A 121 -12.86 8.96 10.35
CA LEU A 121 -12.44 8.59 9.00
C LEU A 121 -13.10 9.50 7.97
N ASP A 122 -14.40 9.76 8.10
CA ASP A 122 -15.13 10.66 7.20
C ASP A 122 -14.71 12.13 7.38
N LYS A 123 -14.57 12.58 8.61
CA LYS A 123 -14.18 13.96 8.96
C LYS A 123 -12.81 14.33 8.36
N TYR A 124 -11.85 13.42 8.41
CA TYR A 124 -10.49 13.65 7.94
C TYR A 124 -10.24 13.11 6.53
N ASN A 125 -11.26 12.55 5.88
CA ASN A 125 -11.15 11.90 4.56
C ASN A 125 -10.08 10.81 4.55
N VAL A 126 -10.06 9.95 5.57
CA VAL A 126 -9.07 8.88 5.72
C VAL A 126 -9.64 7.54 5.28
N GLU A 127 -8.85 6.77 4.53
CA GLU A 127 -9.08 5.37 4.27
C GLU A 127 -8.11 4.54 5.11
N ILE A 128 -8.59 3.44 5.73
CA ILE A 128 -7.74 2.45 6.39
C ILE A 128 -8.04 1.06 5.86
N ALA A 129 -7.00 0.22 5.73
CA ALA A 129 -7.16 -1.15 5.27
C ALA A 129 -6.21 -2.12 5.98
N LEU A 130 -6.66 -3.36 6.13
CA LEU A 130 -5.86 -4.49 6.59
C LEU A 130 -5.53 -5.38 5.39
N HIS A 131 -4.25 -5.69 5.25
CA HIS A 131 -3.72 -6.53 4.18
C HIS A 131 -2.98 -7.73 4.77
N GLN A 132 -3.07 -8.87 4.08
CA GLN A 132 -2.25 -10.04 4.35
C GLN A 132 -1.04 -10.03 3.41
N ALA A 133 0.16 -10.21 3.95
CA ALA A 133 1.36 -10.44 3.15
C ALA A 133 1.33 -11.86 2.58
N MET A 134 1.54 -12.00 1.26
CA MET A 134 1.54 -13.30 0.58
C MET A 134 2.96 -13.76 0.25
N ALA A 135 3.83 -12.83 -0.16
CA ALA A 135 5.22 -13.11 -0.48
C ALA A 135 6.09 -11.85 -0.38
N GLY A 136 7.38 -12.03 -0.17
CA GLY A 136 8.37 -10.94 -0.14
C GLY A 136 8.32 -10.07 1.11
N GLN A 137 7.61 -10.50 2.15
CA GLN A 137 7.52 -9.79 3.43
C GLN A 137 8.87 -9.73 4.15
N GLU A 138 9.04 -8.75 5.01
CA GLU A 138 10.23 -8.55 5.82
C GLU A 138 10.07 -9.22 7.19
N GLY A 139 11.02 -10.08 7.53
CA GLY A 139 11.04 -10.76 8.82
C GLY A 139 9.76 -11.56 9.10
N ALA A 140 9.21 -11.37 10.30
CA ALA A 140 8.00 -12.05 10.76
C ALA A 140 6.69 -11.29 10.41
N ILE A 141 6.75 -10.23 9.59
CA ILE A 141 5.57 -9.48 9.19
C ILE A 141 4.64 -10.38 8.39
N SER A 142 3.44 -10.58 8.90
CA SER A 142 2.39 -11.38 8.25
C SER A 142 1.27 -10.52 7.66
N HIS A 143 1.08 -9.31 8.19
CA HIS A 143 0.04 -8.38 7.76
C HIS A 143 0.55 -6.95 7.72
N TYR A 144 -0.22 -6.10 7.02
CA TYR A 144 0.00 -4.66 6.99
C TYR A 144 -1.32 -3.94 7.25
N ILE A 145 -1.26 -2.90 8.07
CA ILE A 145 -2.31 -1.89 8.09
C ILE A 145 -1.81 -0.75 7.22
N SER A 146 -2.62 -0.27 6.29
CA SER A 146 -2.41 0.97 5.56
C SER A 146 -3.41 2.02 5.98
N ALA A 147 -3.00 3.29 5.91
CA ALA A 147 -3.90 4.41 6.00
C ALA A 147 -3.52 5.47 4.98
N ASP A 148 -4.50 5.97 4.25
CA ASP A 148 -4.34 6.93 3.18
C ASP A 148 -4.94 8.27 3.59
N PHE A 149 -4.14 9.33 3.45
CA PHE A 149 -4.45 10.68 3.89
C PHE A 149 -4.26 11.66 2.73
N LYS A 150 -4.94 12.81 2.80
CA LYS A 150 -4.74 13.88 1.83
C LYS A 150 -3.27 14.34 1.78
N ASP A 151 -2.67 14.58 2.94
CA ASP A 151 -1.32 15.12 3.11
C ASP A 151 -0.75 14.79 4.50
N TYR A 152 0.51 15.18 4.74
CA TYR A 152 1.19 14.99 6.02
C TYR A 152 0.47 15.66 7.21
N VAL A 153 -0.12 16.84 7.03
CA VAL A 153 -0.81 17.54 8.12
C VAL A 153 -2.07 16.77 8.53
N THR A 154 -2.81 16.27 7.54
CA THR A 154 -3.97 15.39 7.75
C THR A 154 -3.55 14.10 8.45
N PHE A 155 -2.43 13.47 8.01
CA PHE A 155 -1.87 12.30 8.69
C PHE A 155 -1.63 12.55 10.17
N MET A 156 -0.91 13.62 10.52
CA MET A 156 -0.59 13.92 11.91
C MET A 156 -1.84 14.19 12.74
N THR A 157 -2.78 14.97 12.20
CA THR A 157 -3.99 15.37 12.93
C THR A 157 -4.96 14.21 13.13
N ALA A 158 -5.22 13.44 12.06
CA ALA A 158 -6.12 12.29 12.12
C ALA A 158 -5.53 11.16 12.98
N SER A 159 -4.23 10.88 12.86
CA SER A 159 -3.57 9.88 13.70
C SER A 159 -3.63 10.23 15.17
N GLN A 160 -3.41 11.49 15.52
CA GLN A 160 -3.54 11.93 16.92
C GLN A 160 -4.97 11.73 17.44
N ALA A 161 -5.99 12.10 16.66
CA ALA A 161 -7.38 11.89 17.02
C ALA A 161 -7.71 10.40 17.18
N MET A 162 -7.26 9.58 16.24
CA MET A 162 -7.47 8.12 16.26
C MET A 162 -6.83 7.49 17.50
N TYR A 163 -5.55 7.78 17.79
CA TYR A 163 -4.85 7.22 18.96
C TYR A 163 -5.49 7.61 20.31
N GLN A 164 -6.21 8.72 20.37
CA GLN A 164 -6.96 9.15 21.56
C GLN A 164 -8.37 8.60 21.61
N SER A 165 -8.86 7.91 20.57
CA SER A 165 -10.22 7.40 20.50
C SER A 165 -10.40 6.13 21.34
N GLU A 166 -11.61 5.94 21.85
CA GLU A 166 -11.99 4.70 22.55
C GLU A 166 -11.90 3.48 21.62
N GLY A 167 -12.26 3.65 20.34
CA GLY A 167 -12.19 2.58 19.35
C GLY A 167 -10.76 2.06 19.16
N PHE A 168 -9.77 2.97 19.07
CA PHE A 168 -8.37 2.58 19.00
C PHE A 168 -7.89 1.90 20.29
N GLY A 169 -8.31 2.38 21.46
CA GLY A 169 -8.00 1.74 22.73
C GLY A 169 -8.49 0.29 22.81
N LYS A 170 -9.71 0.01 22.34
CA LYS A 170 -10.26 -1.35 22.23
C LYS A 170 -9.48 -2.21 21.25
N PHE A 171 -9.16 -1.66 20.07
CA PHE A 171 -8.34 -2.34 19.07
C PHE A 171 -6.97 -2.73 19.64
N ALA A 172 -6.26 -1.78 20.25
CA ALA A 172 -4.94 -2.03 20.85
C ALA A 172 -4.98 -3.09 21.94
N GLN A 173 -6.04 -3.10 22.77
CA GLN A 173 -6.22 -4.13 23.79
C GLN A 173 -6.47 -5.51 23.17
N ALA A 174 -7.35 -5.61 22.17
CA ALA A 174 -7.69 -6.86 21.50
C ALA A 174 -6.49 -7.45 20.73
N THR A 175 -5.59 -6.60 20.25
CA THR A 175 -4.43 -6.98 19.45
C THR A 175 -3.10 -6.89 20.22
N ALA A 176 -3.13 -6.85 21.54
CA ALA A 176 -1.95 -6.67 22.40
C ALA A 176 -0.87 -7.77 22.25
N ALA A 177 -1.25 -8.95 21.71
CA ALA A 177 -0.31 -10.04 21.41
C ALA A 177 0.43 -9.86 20.07
N ASN A 178 -0.01 -8.92 19.23
CA ASN A 178 0.66 -8.60 17.95
C ASN A 178 1.91 -7.76 18.22
N SER A 179 2.92 -7.89 17.36
CA SER A 179 4.05 -6.96 17.33
C SER A 179 3.97 -6.04 16.12
N ASN A 180 4.53 -4.82 16.24
CA ASN A 180 4.60 -3.86 15.15
C ASN A 180 6.07 -3.49 14.90
N PRO A 181 6.83 -4.36 14.21
CA PRO A 181 8.27 -4.16 14.03
C PRO A 181 8.62 -3.10 12.98
N LEU A 182 7.67 -2.69 12.13
CA LEU A 182 7.96 -1.83 10.99
C LEU A 182 6.85 -0.78 10.76
N THR A 183 7.26 0.47 10.65
CA THR A 183 6.38 1.58 10.25
C THR A 183 7.09 2.46 9.23
N TRP A 184 6.38 2.86 8.17
CA TRP A 184 6.89 3.83 7.20
C TRP A 184 5.77 4.66 6.60
N THR A 185 6.14 5.80 6.00
CA THR A 185 5.24 6.65 5.23
C THR A 185 5.79 6.89 3.83
N ARG A 186 4.88 7.19 2.89
CA ARG A 186 5.23 7.55 1.53
C ARG A 186 4.24 8.55 0.94
N THR A 187 4.69 9.30 -0.05
CA THR A 187 3.84 10.21 -0.84
C THR A 187 3.67 9.62 -2.25
N VAL A 188 2.44 9.53 -2.72
CA VAL A 188 2.13 9.15 -4.11
C VAL A 188 2.50 10.31 -5.03
N MET A 189 3.46 10.08 -5.92
CA MET A 189 3.94 11.06 -6.89
C MET A 189 3.29 10.93 -8.25
N GLY A 190 2.75 9.77 -8.59
CA GLY A 190 2.07 9.49 -9.84
C GLY A 190 1.12 8.32 -9.70
N ALA A 191 -0.03 8.42 -10.36
CA ALA A 191 -1.02 7.38 -10.49
C ALA A 191 -1.33 7.15 -11.98
N TYR A 192 -1.43 5.90 -12.39
CA TYR A 192 -1.61 5.49 -13.77
C TYR A 192 -2.71 4.43 -13.84
N ASN A 193 -3.45 4.40 -14.94
CA ASN A 193 -4.53 3.41 -15.17
C ASN A 193 -5.61 3.42 -14.08
N THR A 194 -5.97 4.60 -13.59
CA THR A 194 -6.93 4.77 -12.47
C THR A 194 -8.40 4.62 -12.91
N GLY A 195 -8.66 4.38 -14.18
CA GLY A 195 -10.02 4.16 -14.70
C GLY A 195 -10.81 5.46 -15.00
N GLU A 196 -10.16 6.63 -15.00
CA GLU A 196 -10.74 7.91 -15.41
C GLU A 196 -10.54 8.17 -16.91
#